data_c146a1f03ff22907540667abe78b5b89
#
_entry.id   c146a1f03ff22907540667abe78b5b89
#
_cell.length_a   1.000
_cell.length_b   1.000
_cell.length_c   1.000
_cell.angle_alpha   90.00
_cell.angle_beta   90.00
_cell.angle_gamma   90.00
#
_symmetry.space_group_name_H-M   'P 1'
#
loop_
_entity.id
_entity.type
_entity.pdbx_description
1 polymer ?
#
loop_
_entity_poly.entity_id
_entity_poly.type
_entity_poly.pdbx_seq_one_letter_code
_entity_poly.pdbx_strand_id
1 'polypeptide(L)'
;YETVSGSELRKYLSEGKEIPEWFTYSEVANELRKSTPSKKNRGFTIFFTGLSGSGKSTLANGLLIKLLENGTRPVSLLDGDIVRTHLSSELGFSKEHRSINVRRIGYVASEITKNRGIAICAPIAPYRIDRKFNRGLISSLGGYIEIHVSTSIEKCEERDVKGLYKLAREGSLKEFTGVSDPYEKPNNPEMVIDSSDTAPEELV
;
A
#
# COMPACT_ATOMS: atom_id res chain seq x y z
N TYR A 1 9.83 45.45 0.71
CA TYR A 1 8.94 44.71 1.61
C TYR A 1 9.09 43.23 1.23
N GLU A 2 9.53 42.43 2.20
CA GLU A 2 9.52 40.99 2.05
C GLU A 2 8.08 40.50 2.22
N THR A 3 7.58 39.72 1.26
CA THR A 3 6.25 39.13 1.30
C THR A 3 6.36 37.63 1.07
N VAL A 4 5.70 36.83 1.88
CA VAL A 4 5.56 35.39 1.65
C VAL A 4 4.21 35.14 0.99
N SER A 5 4.22 34.59 -0.22
CA SER A 5 3.01 34.18 -0.90
C SER A 5 2.39 32.93 -0.26
N GLY A 6 1.08 32.72 -0.44
CA GLY A 6 0.42 31.52 0.06
C GLY A 6 1.00 30.19 -0.52
N SER A 7 1.63 30.25 -1.71
CA SER A 7 2.35 29.13 -2.31
C SER A 7 3.69 28.86 -1.61
N GLU A 8 4.42 29.91 -1.25
CA GLU A 8 5.68 29.79 -0.50
C GLU A 8 5.43 29.29 0.93
N LEU A 9 4.39 29.80 1.59
CA LEU A 9 4.00 29.29 2.91
C LEU A 9 3.69 27.79 2.86
N ARG A 10 2.91 27.32 1.87
CA ARG A 10 2.64 25.88 1.69
C ARG A 10 3.94 25.10 1.43
N LYS A 11 4.90 25.67 0.71
CA LYS A 11 6.21 25.06 0.46
C LYS A 11 7.01 24.95 1.77
N TYR A 12 7.10 26.02 2.56
CA TYR A 12 7.78 26.00 3.87
C TYR A 12 7.18 24.93 4.80
N LEU A 13 5.85 24.87 4.91
CA LEU A 13 5.18 23.85 5.69
C LEU A 13 5.48 22.44 5.19
N SER A 14 5.39 22.20 3.86
CA SER A 14 5.63 20.88 3.27
C SER A 14 7.07 20.40 3.39
N GLU A 15 8.02 21.30 3.38
CA GLU A 15 9.46 21.01 3.53
C GLU A 15 9.92 21.01 4.99
N GLY A 16 9.06 21.44 5.92
CA GLY A 16 9.38 21.56 7.35
C GLY A 16 10.34 22.71 7.64
N LYS A 17 10.40 23.71 6.75
CA LYS A 17 11.20 24.92 6.93
C LYS A 17 10.58 25.83 7.97
N GLU A 18 11.42 26.66 8.59
CA GLU A 18 10.94 27.70 9.51
C GLU A 18 10.16 28.77 8.75
N ILE A 19 9.02 29.16 9.32
CA ILE A 19 8.22 30.28 8.83
C ILE A 19 8.80 31.53 9.49
N PRO A 20 9.14 32.58 8.73
CA PRO A 20 9.72 33.79 9.31
C PRO A 20 8.82 34.43 10.37
N GLU A 21 9.39 34.85 11.50
CA GLU A 21 8.64 35.44 12.61
C GLU A 21 7.94 36.76 12.23
N TRP A 22 8.49 37.48 11.27
CA TRP A 22 7.87 38.71 10.73
C TRP A 22 6.60 38.43 9.92
N PHE A 23 6.42 37.18 9.43
CA PHE A 23 5.25 36.80 8.64
C PHE A 23 4.06 36.38 9.49
N THR A 24 4.28 35.65 10.59
CA THR A 24 3.22 35.18 11.49
C THR A 24 3.75 34.90 12.90
N TYR A 25 2.86 34.93 13.88
CA TYR A 25 3.22 34.60 15.25
C TYR A 25 3.58 33.11 15.39
N SER A 26 4.46 32.82 16.32
CA SER A 26 4.97 31.46 16.55
C SER A 26 3.88 30.44 16.88
N GLU A 27 2.85 30.85 17.61
CA GLU A 27 1.68 30.01 17.94
C GLU A 27 0.91 29.63 16.69
N VAL A 28 0.68 30.59 15.77
CA VAL A 28 -0.01 30.36 14.51
C VAL A 28 0.85 29.47 13.60
N ALA A 29 2.16 29.71 13.53
CA ALA A 29 3.08 28.87 12.77
C ALA A 29 3.06 27.42 13.28
N ASN A 30 3.02 27.21 14.60
CA ASN A 30 2.92 25.88 15.20
C ASN A 30 1.60 25.18 14.86
N GLU A 31 0.50 25.91 14.87
CA GLU A 31 -0.82 25.35 14.52
C GLU A 31 -0.91 25.00 13.02
N LEU A 32 -0.34 25.82 12.15
CA LEU A 32 -0.21 25.51 10.72
C LEU A 32 0.65 24.27 10.49
N ARG A 33 1.72 24.07 11.24
CA ARG A 33 2.54 22.85 11.16
C ARG A 33 1.80 21.60 11.64
N LYS A 34 0.92 21.70 12.62
CA LYS A 34 0.08 20.59 13.06
C LYS A 34 -0.94 20.21 12.00
N SER A 35 -1.59 21.19 11.37
CA SER A 35 -2.61 20.98 10.34
C SER A 35 -2.01 20.55 8.97
N THR A 36 -0.80 21.03 8.67
CA THR A 36 -0.09 20.72 7.42
C THR A 36 1.29 20.13 7.70
N PRO A 37 1.37 18.85 8.06
CA PRO A 37 2.63 18.23 8.42
C PRO A 37 3.60 18.18 7.25
N SER A 38 4.90 18.35 7.55
CA SER A 38 5.97 18.19 6.56
C SER A 38 5.98 16.77 5.97
N LYS A 39 6.58 16.59 4.79
CA LYS A 39 6.65 15.29 4.12
C LYS A 39 7.15 14.16 5.03
N LYS A 40 8.13 14.44 5.92
CA LYS A 40 8.66 13.48 6.90
C LYS A 40 7.63 13.03 7.94
N ASN A 41 6.63 13.86 8.23
CA ASN A 41 5.62 13.64 9.26
C ASN A 41 4.28 13.17 8.69
N ARG A 42 4.16 12.99 7.38
CA ARG A 42 2.96 12.43 6.75
C ARG A 42 2.93 10.92 6.93
N GLY A 43 1.72 10.36 6.96
CA GLY A 43 1.54 8.92 6.84
C GLY A 43 1.98 8.41 5.48
N PHE A 44 2.10 7.10 5.36
CA PHE A 44 2.39 6.46 4.08
C PHE A 44 1.77 5.07 3.98
N THR A 45 1.61 4.61 2.76
CA THR A 45 1.13 3.27 2.45
C THR A 45 2.22 2.48 1.75
N ILE A 46 2.45 1.25 2.21
CA ILE A 46 3.22 0.22 1.52
C ILE A 46 2.23 -0.74 0.90
N PHE A 47 2.23 -0.83 -0.41
CA PHE A 47 1.24 -1.58 -1.18
C PHE A 47 1.90 -2.73 -1.93
N PHE A 48 1.81 -3.93 -1.36
CA PHE A 48 2.27 -5.15 -2.02
C PHE A 48 1.31 -5.57 -3.12
N THR A 49 1.85 -6.07 -4.22
CA THR A 49 1.11 -6.75 -5.29
C THR A 49 1.90 -7.97 -5.78
N GLY A 50 1.22 -8.98 -6.28
CA GLY A 50 1.82 -10.23 -6.75
C GLY A 50 0.83 -11.39 -6.73
N LEU A 51 1.20 -12.52 -7.29
CA LEU A 51 0.36 -13.72 -7.40
C LEU A 51 -0.02 -14.30 -6.03
N SER A 52 -1.05 -15.14 -5.97
CA SER A 52 -1.32 -15.97 -4.80
C SER A 52 -0.10 -16.85 -4.51
N GLY A 53 0.27 -17.06 -3.25
CA GLY A 53 1.47 -17.85 -2.91
C GLY A 53 2.81 -17.14 -3.14
N SER A 54 2.84 -15.89 -3.64
CA SER A 54 4.10 -15.18 -3.89
C SER A 54 4.85 -14.69 -2.64
N GLY A 55 4.30 -14.84 -1.43
CA GLY A 55 4.95 -14.43 -0.19
C GLY A 55 4.53 -13.06 0.35
N LYS A 56 3.56 -12.35 -0.26
CA LYS A 56 3.11 -11.02 0.16
C LYS A 56 2.73 -10.92 1.64
N SER A 57 1.86 -11.83 2.12
CA SER A 57 1.40 -11.79 3.52
C SER A 57 2.54 -12.05 4.49
N THR A 58 3.49 -12.93 4.14
CA THR A 58 4.68 -13.20 4.95
C THR A 58 5.56 -11.96 5.08
N LEU A 59 5.88 -11.32 3.96
CA LEU A 59 6.66 -10.07 3.93
C LEU A 59 5.93 -8.94 4.65
N ALA A 60 4.61 -8.81 4.45
CA ALA A 60 3.81 -7.78 5.09
C ALA A 60 3.75 -7.95 6.62
N ASN A 61 3.66 -9.19 7.13
CA ASN A 61 3.71 -9.47 8.56
C ASN A 61 5.10 -9.23 9.16
N GLY A 62 6.18 -9.64 8.48
CA GLY A 62 7.55 -9.35 8.92
C GLY A 62 7.80 -7.84 9.01
N LEU A 63 7.38 -7.10 7.98
CA LEU A 63 7.48 -5.64 7.97
C LEU A 63 6.63 -4.99 9.07
N LEU A 64 5.42 -5.50 9.34
CA LEU A 64 4.58 -5.04 10.44
C LEU A 64 5.33 -5.12 11.78
N ILE A 65 5.95 -6.27 12.07
CA ILE A 65 6.70 -6.49 13.31
C ILE A 65 7.83 -5.47 13.43
N LYS A 66 8.67 -5.31 12.40
CA LYS A 66 9.77 -4.34 12.41
C LYS A 66 9.31 -2.89 12.57
N LEU A 67 8.20 -2.52 11.96
CA LEU A 67 7.66 -1.16 12.11
C LEU A 67 7.05 -0.92 13.50
N LEU A 68 6.45 -1.93 14.13
CA LEU A 68 5.95 -1.86 15.50
C LEU A 68 7.10 -1.77 16.51
N GLU A 69 8.20 -2.49 16.30
CA GLU A 69 9.41 -2.41 17.13
C GLU A 69 10.03 -1.01 17.10
N ASN A 70 9.99 -0.33 15.97
CA ASN A 70 10.45 1.06 15.84
C ASN A 70 9.52 2.10 16.49
N GLY A 71 8.28 1.74 16.79
CA GLY A 71 7.35 2.45 17.68
C GLY A 71 7.00 3.89 17.34
N THR A 72 7.26 4.36 16.12
CA THR A 72 7.12 5.80 15.79
C THR A 72 5.72 6.22 15.37
N ARG A 73 4.89 5.28 14.87
CA ARG A 73 3.56 5.58 14.31
C ARG A 73 2.62 4.37 14.40
N PRO A 74 1.31 4.61 14.42
CA PRO A 74 0.33 3.54 14.28
C PRO A 74 0.53 2.81 12.94
N VAL A 75 0.54 1.48 12.97
CA VAL A 75 0.66 0.63 11.78
C VAL A 75 -0.59 -0.23 11.65
N SER A 76 -1.17 -0.32 10.46
CA SER A 76 -2.32 -1.17 10.16
C SER A 76 -2.00 -2.08 8.99
N LEU A 77 -2.23 -3.38 9.17
CA LEU A 77 -2.11 -4.38 8.11
C LEU A 77 -3.48 -4.62 7.47
N LEU A 78 -3.55 -4.42 6.17
CA LEU A 78 -4.72 -4.69 5.32
C LEU A 78 -4.40 -5.89 4.42
N ASP A 79 -4.41 -7.08 5.01
CA ASP A 79 -4.27 -8.34 4.27
C ASP A 79 -5.52 -8.62 3.43
N GLY A 80 -5.33 -9.10 2.21
CA GLY A 80 -6.41 -9.29 1.25
C GLY A 80 -7.50 -10.25 1.72
N ASP A 81 -7.15 -11.30 2.46
CA ASP A 81 -8.11 -12.28 2.97
C ASP A 81 -8.91 -11.72 4.16
N ILE A 82 -8.22 -11.04 5.08
CA ILE A 82 -8.84 -10.39 6.24
C ILE A 82 -9.82 -9.30 5.78
N VAL A 83 -9.41 -8.49 4.81
CA VAL A 83 -10.29 -7.45 4.24
C VAL A 83 -11.51 -8.07 3.57
N ARG A 84 -11.36 -9.19 2.85
CA ARG A 84 -12.51 -9.89 2.28
C ARG A 84 -13.49 -10.36 3.34
N THR A 85 -13.01 -10.87 4.46
CA THR A 85 -13.89 -11.34 5.55
C THR A 85 -14.70 -10.20 6.17
N HIS A 86 -14.07 -9.04 6.42
CA HIS A 86 -14.68 -7.99 7.23
C HIS A 86 -15.25 -6.81 6.43
N LEU A 87 -14.70 -6.50 5.26
CA LEU A 87 -15.07 -5.31 4.49
C LEU A 87 -15.69 -5.64 3.13
N SER A 88 -15.46 -6.83 2.61
CA SER A 88 -15.85 -7.23 1.25
C SER A 88 -16.39 -8.66 1.18
N SER A 89 -17.08 -9.10 2.24
CA SER A 89 -17.61 -10.47 2.34
C SER A 89 -18.68 -10.81 1.30
N GLU A 90 -19.37 -9.80 0.78
CA GLU A 90 -20.36 -9.94 -0.28
C GLU A 90 -19.75 -10.08 -1.67
N LEU A 91 -18.44 -9.79 -1.84
CA LEU A 91 -17.77 -9.79 -3.15
C LEU A 91 -17.27 -11.19 -3.51
N GLY A 92 -17.58 -11.64 -4.73
CA GLY A 92 -16.98 -12.81 -5.35
C GLY A 92 -15.58 -12.55 -5.93
N PHE A 93 -15.22 -13.34 -6.95
CA PHE A 93 -13.89 -13.29 -7.57
C PHE A 93 -13.90 -12.81 -9.02
N SER A 94 -15.03 -12.27 -9.53
CA SER A 94 -15.06 -11.64 -10.85
C SER A 94 -14.10 -10.46 -10.93
N LYS A 95 -13.76 -10.05 -12.13
CA LYS A 95 -12.88 -8.90 -12.38
C LYS A 95 -13.39 -7.64 -11.68
N GLU A 96 -14.68 -7.38 -11.78
CA GLU A 96 -15.35 -6.22 -11.15
C GLU A 96 -15.22 -6.30 -9.63
N HIS A 97 -15.52 -7.45 -9.03
CA HIS A 97 -15.46 -7.64 -7.59
C HIS A 97 -14.03 -7.53 -7.05
N ARG A 98 -13.02 -7.99 -7.80
CA ARG A 98 -11.62 -7.79 -7.45
C ARG A 98 -11.24 -6.30 -7.49
N SER A 99 -11.66 -5.57 -8.53
CA SER A 99 -11.42 -4.14 -8.65
C SER A 99 -12.04 -3.38 -7.49
N ILE A 100 -13.32 -3.67 -7.13
CA ILE A 100 -13.99 -3.06 -6.00
C ILE A 100 -13.22 -3.33 -4.70
N ASN A 101 -12.83 -4.59 -4.44
CA ASN A 101 -12.08 -4.95 -3.24
C ASN A 101 -10.74 -4.20 -3.15
N VAL A 102 -9.97 -4.15 -4.23
CA VAL A 102 -8.68 -3.45 -4.27
C VAL A 102 -8.85 -1.94 -4.02
N ARG A 103 -9.90 -1.32 -4.57
CA ARG A 103 -10.20 0.09 -4.34
C ARG A 103 -10.69 0.37 -2.92
N ARG A 104 -11.46 -0.52 -2.31
CA ARG A 104 -11.83 -0.43 -0.88
C ARG A 104 -10.61 -0.47 0.02
N ILE A 105 -9.68 -1.40 -0.23
CA ILE A 105 -8.39 -1.44 0.47
C ILE A 105 -7.65 -0.12 0.32
N GLY A 106 -7.57 0.41 -0.90
CA GLY A 106 -6.94 1.70 -1.17
C GLY A 106 -7.59 2.87 -0.43
N TYR A 107 -8.93 2.89 -0.33
CA TYR A 107 -9.64 3.91 0.43
C TYR A 107 -9.32 3.84 1.93
N VAL A 108 -9.37 2.66 2.54
CA VAL A 108 -9.00 2.48 3.95
C VAL A 108 -7.54 2.89 4.19
N ALA A 109 -6.63 2.48 3.32
CA ALA A 109 -5.23 2.87 3.39
C ALA A 109 -5.04 4.39 3.25
N SER A 110 -5.85 5.05 2.41
CA SER A 110 -5.80 6.51 2.25
C SER A 110 -6.19 7.24 3.53
N GLU A 111 -7.21 6.77 4.26
CA GLU A 111 -7.62 7.36 5.53
C GLU A 111 -6.58 7.13 6.64
N ILE A 112 -5.94 5.95 6.68
CA ILE A 112 -4.81 5.69 7.60
C ILE A 112 -3.66 6.64 7.29
N THR A 113 -3.28 6.77 6.02
CA THR A 113 -2.20 7.65 5.55
C THR A 113 -2.49 9.12 5.87
N LYS A 114 -3.70 9.59 5.61
CA LYS A 114 -4.17 10.94 5.94
C LYS A 114 -4.04 11.25 7.43
N ASN A 115 -4.32 10.27 8.27
CA ASN A 115 -4.21 10.37 9.72
C ASN A 115 -2.80 10.06 10.25
N ARG A 116 -1.76 10.14 9.42
CA ARG A 116 -0.32 9.98 9.74
C ARG A 116 0.09 8.57 10.13
N GLY A 117 -0.78 7.59 9.99
CA GLY A 117 -0.47 6.18 10.20
C GLY A 117 0.30 5.57 9.03
N ILE A 118 0.71 4.33 9.21
CA ILE A 118 1.32 3.49 8.19
C ILE A 118 0.30 2.41 7.82
N ALA A 119 -0.06 2.32 6.55
CA ALA A 119 -0.87 1.23 6.03
C ALA A 119 0.02 0.24 5.26
N ILE A 120 -0.05 -1.03 5.61
CA ILE A 120 0.55 -2.13 4.85
C ILE A 120 -0.58 -2.87 4.16
N CYS A 121 -0.63 -2.85 2.84
CA CYS A 121 -1.64 -3.53 2.05
C CYS A 121 -1.04 -4.74 1.34
N ALA A 122 -1.65 -5.92 1.46
CA ALA A 122 -1.15 -7.15 0.86
C ALA A 122 -2.17 -7.91 -0.03
N PRO A 123 -2.96 -7.22 -0.89
CA PRO A 123 -3.81 -7.89 -1.86
C PRO A 123 -3.01 -8.41 -3.07
N ILE A 124 -3.61 -9.28 -3.87
CA ILE A 124 -3.07 -9.64 -5.20
C ILE A 124 -3.00 -8.40 -6.09
N ALA A 125 -4.06 -7.59 -6.14
CA ALA A 125 -4.21 -6.38 -6.93
C ALA A 125 -3.77 -6.56 -8.40
N PRO A 126 -4.45 -7.43 -9.17
CA PRO A 126 -3.93 -7.91 -10.45
C PRO A 126 -3.93 -6.84 -11.54
N TYR A 127 -4.80 -5.85 -11.48
CA TYR A 127 -5.00 -4.89 -12.56
C TYR A 127 -4.28 -3.56 -12.31
N ARG A 128 -3.53 -3.08 -13.32
CA ARG A 128 -2.79 -1.81 -13.27
C ARG A 128 -3.68 -0.61 -12.99
N ILE A 129 -4.90 -0.62 -13.54
CA ILE A 129 -5.83 0.49 -13.39
C ILE A 129 -6.22 0.72 -11.92
N ASP A 130 -6.42 -0.34 -11.14
CA ASP A 130 -6.79 -0.24 -9.73
C ASP A 130 -5.61 0.18 -8.87
N ARG A 131 -4.39 -0.32 -9.16
CA ARG A 131 -3.17 0.13 -8.50
C ARG A 131 -2.89 1.60 -8.79
N LYS A 132 -3.05 2.04 -10.06
CA LYS A 132 -2.91 3.45 -10.45
C LYS A 132 -3.94 4.34 -9.74
N PHE A 133 -5.19 3.88 -9.62
CA PHE A 133 -6.23 4.59 -8.88
C PHE A 133 -5.84 4.77 -7.41
N ASN A 134 -5.43 3.70 -6.73
CA ASN A 134 -5.01 3.76 -5.33
C ASN A 134 -3.77 4.63 -5.14
N ARG A 135 -2.78 4.54 -6.04
CA ARG A 135 -1.60 5.42 -6.02
C ARG A 135 -2.02 6.89 -6.11
N GLY A 136 -2.89 7.25 -7.04
CA GLY A 136 -3.37 8.63 -7.20
C GLY A 136 -4.09 9.15 -5.96
N LEU A 137 -4.97 8.33 -5.38
CA LEU A 137 -5.72 8.66 -4.18
C LEU A 137 -4.78 8.88 -2.98
N ILE A 138 -3.88 7.94 -2.70
CA ILE A 138 -3.04 7.93 -1.51
C ILE A 138 -1.92 8.98 -1.62
N SER A 139 -1.29 9.13 -2.80
CA SER A 139 -0.18 10.08 -3.01
C SER A 139 -0.59 11.54 -2.83
N SER A 140 -1.88 11.85 -2.93
CA SER A 140 -2.40 13.18 -2.62
C SER A 140 -2.39 13.49 -1.12
N LEU A 141 -2.39 12.47 -0.27
CA LEU A 141 -2.51 12.56 1.19
C LEU A 141 -1.19 12.27 1.91
N GLY A 142 -0.32 11.43 1.35
CA GLY A 142 0.95 11.04 1.97
C GLY A 142 1.87 10.27 1.05
N GLY A 143 2.74 9.40 1.61
CA GLY A 143 3.62 8.54 0.83
C GLY A 143 2.91 7.30 0.27
N TYR A 144 3.34 6.84 -0.90
CA TYR A 144 2.88 5.57 -1.50
C TYR A 144 4.09 4.83 -2.07
N ILE A 145 4.25 3.58 -1.64
CA ILE A 145 5.34 2.70 -2.06
C ILE A 145 4.70 1.42 -2.59
N GLU A 146 4.85 1.15 -3.89
CA GLU A 146 4.38 -0.10 -4.51
C GLU A 146 5.50 -1.12 -4.53
N ILE A 147 5.24 -2.29 -3.94
CA ILE A 147 6.18 -3.41 -3.92
C ILE A 147 5.61 -4.56 -4.74
N HIS A 148 6.31 -4.91 -5.81
CA HIS A 148 5.99 -6.06 -6.63
C HIS A 148 6.71 -7.31 -6.10
N VAL A 149 5.95 -8.25 -5.55
CA VAL A 149 6.49 -9.58 -5.21
C VAL A 149 6.41 -10.44 -6.46
N SER A 150 7.58 -10.58 -7.13
CA SER A 150 7.71 -11.08 -8.51
C SER A 150 7.94 -12.58 -8.62
N THR A 151 7.75 -13.31 -7.52
CA THR A 151 7.85 -14.79 -7.50
C THR A 151 7.15 -15.41 -8.69
N SER A 152 7.81 -16.33 -9.39
CA SER A 152 7.29 -16.96 -10.59
C SER A 152 5.99 -17.75 -10.32
N ILE A 153 5.18 -17.93 -11.35
CA ILE A 153 3.92 -18.67 -11.22
C ILE A 153 4.19 -20.14 -10.85
N GLU A 154 5.24 -20.72 -11.41
CA GLU A 154 5.68 -22.10 -11.17
C GLU A 154 5.97 -22.28 -9.68
N LYS A 155 6.71 -21.33 -9.08
CA LYS A 155 7.04 -21.36 -7.66
C LYS A 155 5.82 -21.10 -6.77
N CYS A 156 4.89 -20.26 -7.21
CA CYS A 156 3.63 -20.05 -6.51
C CYS A 156 2.75 -21.31 -6.55
N GLU A 157 2.72 -22.03 -7.68
CA GLU A 157 1.99 -23.30 -7.84
C GLU A 157 2.64 -24.42 -7.00
N GLU A 158 3.98 -24.51 -6.97
CA GLU A 158 4.70 -25.45 -6.11
C GLU A 158 4.33 -25.27 -4.63
N ARG A 159 4.24 -24.03 -4.19
CA ARG A 159 3.85 -23.72 -2.81
C ARG A 159 2.38 -24.00 -2.52
N ASP A 160 1.51 -23.67 -3.41
CA ASP A 160 0.02 -23.76 -3.40
C ASP A 160 -0.61 -23.90 -1.99
N VAL A 161 -0.21 -23.02 -1.09
CA VAL A 161 -0.52 -23.06 0.36
C VAL A 161 -2.02 -23.24 0.64
N LYS A 162 -2.89 -22.82 -0.29
CA LYS A 162 -4.36 -22.86 -0.15
C LYS A 162 -5.02 -23.88 -1.07
N GLY A 163 -4.26 -24.64 -1.86
CA GLY A 163 -4.78 -25.57 -2.87
C GLY A 163 -5.54 -24.92 -4.03
N LEU A 164 -5.41 -23.59 -4.19
CA LEU A 164 -6.19 -22.83 -5.17
C LEU A 164 -5.69 -23.02 -6.60
N TYR A 165 -4.37 -23.18 -6.81
CA TYR A 165 -3.80 -23.46 -8.12
C TYR A 165 -4.26 -24.81 -8.66
N LYS A 166 -4.27 -25.85 -7.81
CA LYS A 166 -4.78 -27.15 -8.14
C LYS A 166 -6.23 -27.06 -8.65
N LEU A 167 -7.11 -26.41 -7.88
CA LEU A 167 -8.52 -26.22 -8.24
C LEU A 167 -8.68 -25.42 -9.56
N ALA A 168 -7.82 -24.42 -9.78
CA ALA A 168 -7.85 -23.63 -10.99
C ALA A 168 -7.39 -24.43 -12.22
N ARG A 169 -6.36 -25.27 -12.09
CA ARG A 169 -5.88 -26.15 -13.16
C ARG A 169 -6.87 -27.26 -13.50
N GLU A 170 -7.59 -27.77 -12.51
CA GLU A 170 -8.68 -28.75 -12.69
C GLU A 170 -9.96 -28.12 -13.28
N GLY A 171 -10.01 -26.78 -13.44
CA GLY A 171 -11.17 -26.05 -13.96
C GLY A 171 -12.30 -25.84 -12.95
N SER A 172 -12.11 -26.28 -11.70
CA SER A 172 -13.09 -26.11 -10.62
C SER A 172 -13.15 -24.67 -10.10
N LEU A 173 -12.06 -23.92 -10.22
CA LEU A 173 -11.98 -22.50 -9.85
C LEU A 173 -11.79 -21.65 -11.12
N LYS A 174 -12.85 -20.93 -11.50
CA LYS A 174 -12.83 -20.00 -12.64
C LYS A 174 -12.23 -18.65 -12.25
N GLU A 175 -11.78 -17.89 -13.25
CA GLU A 175 -11.27 -16.50 -13.06
C GLU A 175 -10.14 -16.41 -12.01
N PHE A 176 -9.24 -17.39 -11.97
CA PHE A 176 -8.13 -17.38 -11.02
C PHE A 176 -6.91 -16.63 -11.59
N THR A 177 -6.45 -15.61 -10.87
CA THR A 177 -5.34 -14.74 -11.30
C THR A 177 -4.05 -15.53 -11.54
N GLY A 178 -3.49 -15.41 -12.71
CA GLY A 178 -2.27 -16.11 -13.15
C GLY A 178 -2.54 -17.43 -13.87
N VAL A 179 -3.76 -17.98 -13.85
CA VAL A 179 -4.13 -19.21 -14.55
C VAL A 179 -5.17 -18.93 -15.64
N SER A 180 -6.38 -18.56 -15.24
CA SER A 180 -7.50 -18.28 -16.16
C SER A 180 -7.85 -16.77 -16.23
N ASP A 181 -7.24 -15.95 -15.39
CA ASP A 181 -7.37 -14.49 -15.41
C ASP A 181 -5.97 -13.84 -15.32
N PRO A 182 -5.73 -12.72 -16.04
CA PRO A 182 -4.40 -12.14 -16.13
C PRO A 182 -3.94 -11.47 -14.81
N TYR A 183 -2.64 -11.52 -14.58
CA TYR A 183 -1.94 -10.63 -13.67
C TYR A 183 -1.11 -9.62 -14.47
N GLU A 184 -1.45 -8.37 -14.37
CA GLU A 184 -0.76 -7.28 -15.06
C GLU A 184 0.42 -6.79 -14.20
N LYS A 185 1.65 -7.18 -14.54
CA LYS A 185 2.86 -6.73 -13.81
C LYS A 185 2.90 -5.22 -13.70
N PRO A 186 3.31 -4.64 -12.54
CA PRO A 186 3.53 -3.21 -12.42
C PRO A 186 4.56 -2.69 -13.42
N ASN A 187 4.35 -1.47 -13.93
CA ASN A 187 5.30 -0.87 -14.87
C ASN A 187 6.50 -0.25 -14.13
N ASN A 188 6.23 0.47 -13.03
CA ASN A 188 7.23 1.24 -12.29
C ASN A 188 6.94 1.11 -10.78
N PRO A 189 7.10 -0.07 -10.17
CA PRO A 189 7.03 -0.22 -8.72
C PRO A 189 8.27 0.41 -8.08
N GLU A 190 8.16 0.93 -6.87
CA GLU A 190 9.32 1.43 -6.12
C GLU A 190 10.29 0.30 -5.75
N MET A 191 9.78 -0.93 -5.59
CA MET A 191 10.61 -2.09 -5.29
C MET A 191 10.07 -3.35 -5.97
N VAL A 192 10.98 -4.22 -6.38
CA VAL A 192 10.68 -5.56 -6.87
C VAL A 192 11.40 -6.56 -5.97
N ILE A 193 10.67 -7.52 -5.44
CA ILE A 193 11.19 -8.57 -4.55
C ILE A 193 10.86 -9.93 -5.16
N ASP A 194 11.87 -10.75 -5.38
CA ASP A 194 11.69 -12.17 -5.69
C ASP A 194 11.88 -12.97 -4.40
N SER A 195 10.83 -13.66 -3.96
CA SER A 195 10.88 -14.50 -2.76
C SER A 195 11.04 -15.99 -3.08
N SER A 196 11.51 -16.33 -4.27
CA SER A 196 11.61 -17.74 -4.71
C SER A 196 12.53 -18.55 -3.83
N ASP A 197 13.73 -18.04 -3.56
CA ASP A 197 14.82 -18.78 -2.93
C ASP A 197 15.44 -18.05 -1.72
N THR A 198 14.86 -16.93 -1.30
CA THR A 198 15.35 -16.10 -0.18
C THR A 198 14.43 -16.23 1.02
N ALA A 199 15.01 -16.41 2.20
CA ALA A 199 14.25 -16.45 3.45
C ALA A 199 13.52 -15.12 3.69
N PRO A 200 12.26 -15.13 4.18
CA PRO A 200 11.50 -13.91 4.41
C PRO A 200 12.18 -12.88 5.32
N GLU A 201 12.95 -13.37 6.30
CA GLU A 201 13.70 -12.54 7.25
C GLU A 201 14.78 -11.69 6.60
N GLU A 202 15.34 -12.16 5.47
CA GLU A 202 16.36 -11.46 4.70
C GLU A 202 15.76 -10.41 3.74
N LEU A 203 14.45 -10.54 3.45
CA LEU A 203 13.74 -9.68 2.52
C LEU A 203 13.00 -8.52 3.22
N VAL A 204 12.91 -8.52 4.54
CA VAL A 204 12.24 -7.53 5.38
C VAL A 204 13.25 -6.76 6.23
#